data_479d58af198b2a324c5918e51bc2f221
#
_entry.id   479d58af198b2a324c5918e51bc2f221
#
_cell.length_a   1.000
_cell.length_b   1.000
_cell.length_c   1.000
_cell.angle_alpha   90.00
_cell.angle_beta   90.00
_cell.angle_gamma   90.00
#
_symmetry.space_group_name_H-M   'P 1'
#
loop_
_entity.id
_entity.type
_entity.pdbx_description
1 polymer ?
#
loop_
_entity_poly.entity_id
_entity_poly.type
_entity_poly.pdbx_seq_one_letter_code
_entity_poly.pdbx_strand_id
1 'polypeptide(L)'
;CTYCSPEIASVGLTEKQAKEKGYDIKVGKFPFSASGKASAGGNKDGFVKVIFDAKYGEWLGCHMIGAGVTDMIAEAVLGRKLETTGHEVLKAVHPHPTMSEAVMEAVADAYDEVIHL
;
A
#
# COMPACT_ATOMS: atom_id res chain seq x y z
N CYS A 1 6.10 9.74 9.34
CA CYS A 1 4.67 10.11 9.21
C CYS A 1 4.46 11.60 9.40
N THR A 2 3.49 12.15 8.67
CA THR A 2 3.08 13.56 8.78
C THR A 2 1.59 13.59 9.17
N TYR A 3 1.28 14.27 10.25
CA TYR A 3 -0.05 14.26 10.86
C TYR A 3 -0.92 15.47 10.52
N CYS A 4 -0.49 16.31 9.60
CA CYS A 4 -1.34 17.39 9.07
C CYS A 4 -2.34 16.83 8.04
N SER A 5 -3.29 17.64 7.58
CA SER A 5 -4.27 17.21 6.59
C SER A 5 -3.86 17.68 5.19
N PRO A 6 -3.66 16.79 4.20
CA PRO A 6 -3.75 15.32 4.31
C PRO A 6 -2.57 14.72 5.06
N GLU A 7 -2.79 13.56 5.70
CA GLU A 7 -1.70 12.83 6.34
C GLU A 7 -0.82 12.15 5.29
N ILE A 8 0.46 12.01 5.62
CA ILE A 8 1.43 11.29 4.79
C ILE A 8 2.14 10.26 5.64
N ALA A 9 2.19 9.02 5.18
CA ALA A 9 2.88 7.93 5.85
C ALA A 9 3.72 7.16 4.84
N SER A 10 4.97 6.88 5.20
CA SER A 10 5.90 6.18 4.33
C SER A 10 6.78 5.24 5.12
N VAL A 11 7.12 4.09 4.53
CA VAL A 11 8.11 3.16 5.06
C VAL A 11 8.87 2.53 3.90
N GLY A 12 10.18 2.35 4.10
CA GLY A 12 11.04 1.68 3.12
C GLY A 12 11.42 2.52 1.93
N LEU A 13 11.69 1.84 0.82
CA LEU A 13 12.25 2.45 -0.39
C LEU A 13 11.16 3.10 -1.24
N THR A 14 11.51 4.23 -1.86
CA THR A 14 10.71 4.76 -2.98
C THR A 14 11.02 3.95 -4.23
N GLU A 15 10.21 4.13 -5.26
CA GLU A 15 10.43 3.52 -6.57
C GLU A 15 11.81 3.87 -7.12
N LYS A 16 12.18 5.15 -7.03
CA LYS A 16 13.49 5.63 -7.46
C LYS A 16 14.63 4.98 -6.70
N GLN A 17 14.53 4.92 -5.36
CA GLN A 17 15.55 4.32 -4.53
C GLN A 17 15.71 2.82 -4.79
N ALA A 18 14.62 2.10 -5.01
CA ALA A 18 14.65 0.68 -5.32
C ALA A 18 15.36 0.42 -6.65
N LYS A 19 15.07 1.22 -7.68
CA LYS A 19 15.74 1.12 -8.97
C LYS A 19 17.22 1.45 -8.87
N GLU A 20 17.60 2.46 -8.10
CA GLU A 20 18.99 2.84 -7.88
C GLU A 20 19.78 1.73 -7.18
N LYS A 21 19.13 0.94 -6.35
CA LYS A 21 19.73 -0.22 -5.68
C LYS A 21 19.81 -1.48 -6.56
N GLY A 22 19.30 -1.41 -7.77
CA GLY A 22 19.37 -2.51 -8.72
C GLY A 22 18.23 -3.52 -8.66
N TYR A 23 17.14 -3.21 -7.92
CA TYR A 23 15.98 -4.10 -7.90
C TYR A 23 15.18 -3.99 -9.18
N ASP A 24 14.72 -5.13 -9.68
CA ASP A 24 13.58 -5.18 -10.57
C ASP A 24 12.34 -5.12 -9.70
N ILE A 25 11.42 -4.19 -10.00
CA ILE A 25 10.31 -3.92 -9.09
C ILE A 25 8.95 -4.11 -9.73
N LYS A 26 7.98 -4.47 -8.87
CA LYS A 26 6.55 -4.38 -9.17
C LYS A 26 5.97 -3.26 -8.34
N VAL A 27 5.22 -2.37 -8.98
CA VAL A 27 4.62 -1.21 -8.33
C VAL A 27 3.10 -1.34 -8.44
N GLY A 28 2.42 -1.17 -7.30
CA GLY A 28 0.97 -1.11 -7.26
C GLY A 28 0.50 0.17 -6.63
N LYS A 29 -0.65 0.68 -7.08
CA LYS A 29 -1.24 1.90 -6.57
C LYS A 29 -2.75 1.75 -6.54
N PHE A 30 -3.36 2.14 -5.44
CA PHE A 30 -4.80 2.12 -5.31
C PHE A 30 -5.30 3.48 -4.81
N PRO A 31 -6.10 4.19 -5.60
CA PRO A 31 -6.64 5.48 -5.18
C PRO A 31 -7.81 5.28 -4.20
N PHE A 32 -7.89 6.12 -3.17
CA PHE A 32 -8.99 6.04 -2.22
C PHE A 32 -10.36 6.30 -2.86
N SER A 33 -10.41 6.96 -4.00
CA SER A 33 -11.64 7.14 -4.76
C SER A 33 -12.33 5.81 -5.12
N ALA A 34 -11.58 4.71 -5.17
CA ALA A 34 -12.10 3.37 -5.45
C ALA A 34 -12.43 2.58 -4.17
N SER A 35 -12.18 3.14 -2.97
CA SER A 35 -12.44 2.46 -1.70
C SER A 35 -13.89 2.66 -1.25
N GLY A 36 -14.58 1.57 -0.91
CA GLY A 36 -15.93 1.64 -0.34
C GLY A 36 -15.98 2.39 0.99
N LYS A 37 -14.97 2.23 1.84
CA LYS A 37 -14.90 2.94 3.13
C LYS A 37 -14.66 4.43 2.94
N ALA A 38 -13.76 4.81 2.03
CA ALA A 38 -13.49 6.21 1.73
C ALA A 38 -14.74 6.87 1.13
N SER A 39 -15.44 6.18 0.25
CA SER A 39 -16.70 6.67 -0.33
C SER A 39 -17.77 6.89 0.75
N ALA A 40 -17.93 5.94 1.66
CA ALA A 40 -18.90 6.04 2.76
C ALA A 40 -18.53 7.16 3.72
N GLY A 41 -17.24 7.39 3.97
CA GLY A 41 -16.76 8.44 4.86
C GLY A 41 -16.62 9.82 4.22
N GLY A 42 -16.78 9.94 2.91
CA GLY A 42 -16.62 11.20 2.18
C GLY A 42 -15.15 11.59 1.92
N ASN A 43 -14.18 10.77 2.30
CA ASN A 43 -12.75 11.03 2.13
C ASN A 43 -12.17 10.19 1.00
N LYS A 44 -12.16 10.75 -0.21
CA LYS A 44 -11.72 10.04 -1.42
C LYS A 44 -10.34 10.45 -1.93
N ASP A 45 -9.72 11.45 -1.31
CA ASP A 45 -8.45 11.99 -1.78
C ASP A 45 -7.29 11.13 -1.30
N GLY A 46 -6.31 10.95 -2.18
CA GLY A 46 -5.09 10.24 -1.85
C GLY A 46 -5.02 8.83 -2.42
N PHE A 47 -4.00 8.10 -1.99
CA PHE A 47 -3.70 6.78 -2.53
C PHE A 47 -2.81 5.97 -1.59
N VAL A 48 -2.72 4.66 -1.87
CA VAL A 48 -1.71 3.77 -1.35
C VAL A 48 -0.84 3.32 -2.52
N LYS A 49 0.48 3.40 -2.36
CA LYS A 49 1.45 2.92 -3.35
C LYS A 49 2.38 1.92 -2.68
N VAL A 50 2.54 0.75 -3.29
CA VAL A 50 3.42 -0.31 -2.80
C VAL A 50 4.48 -0.67 -3.83
N ILE A 51 5.65 -1.10 -3.33
CA ILE A 51 6.79 -1.48 -4.15
C ILE A 51 7.29 -2.83 -3.68
N PHE A 52 7.34 -3.79 -4.59
CA PHE A 52 7.82 -5.15 -4.31
C PHE A 52 8.99 -5.50 -5.22
N ASP A 53 9.88 -6.34 -4.72
CA ASP A 53 10.91 -6.98 -5.54
C ASP A 53 10.22 -7.95 -6.51
N ALA A 54 10.45 -7.78 -7.80
CA ALA A 54 9.83 -8.61 -8.82
C ALA A 54 10.35 -10.05 -8.82
N LYS A 55 11.58 -10.25 -8.32
CA LYS A 55 12.23 -11.56 -8.35
C LYS A 55 11.81 -12.44 -7.17
N TYR A 56 11.85 -11.91 -5.96
CA TYR A 56 11.58 -12.67 -4.74
C TYR A 56 10.28 -12.29 -4.02
N GLY A 57 9.65 -11.20 -4.44
CA GLY A 57 8.39 -10.76 -3.87
C GLY A 57 8.48 -9.99 -2.55
N GLU A 58 9.67 -9.62 -2.10
CA GLU A 58 9.85 -8.89 -0.84
C GLU A 58 9.20 -7.51 -0.92
N TRP A 59 8.55 -7.10 0.16
CA TRP A 59 7.93 -5.78 0.28
C TRP A 59 9.00 -4.72 0.55
N LEU A 60 9.33 -3.93 -0.47
CA LEU A 60 10.42 -2.96 -0.42
C LEU A 60 9.99 -1.60 0.13
N GLY A 61 8.76 -1.18 -0.15
CA GLY A 61 8.29 0.12 0.30
C GLY A 61 6.79 0.27 0.23
N CYS A 62 6.25 1.20 1.05
CA CYS A 62 4.85 1.55 1.06
C CYS A 62 4.72 3.04 1.36
N HIS A 63 3.96 3.75 0.54
CA HIS A 63 3.78 5.19 0.62
C HIS A 63 2.31 5.52 0.49
N MET A 64 1.79 6.28 1.45
CA MET A 64 0.38 6.61 1.52
C MET A 64 0.19 8.10 1.73
N ILE A 65 -0.84 8.67 1.10
CA ILE A 65 -1.30 10.02 1.37
C ILE A 65 -2.82 10.01 1.48
N GLY A 66 -3.37 10.65 2.51
CA GLY A 66 -4.81 10.73 2.71
C GLY A 66 -5.20 10.66 4.17
N ALA A 67 -6.51 10.71 4.44
CA ALA A 67 -7.02 10.64 5.81
C ALA A 67 -6.79 9.24 6.41
N GLY A 68 -6.25 9.19 7.62
CA GLY A 68 -6.07 7.93 8.37
C GLY A 68 -4.88 7.09 7.96
N VAL A 69 -4.03 7.55 7.03
CA VAL A 69 -2.90 6.72 6.55
C VAL A 69 -1.85 6.48 7.62
N THR A 70 -1.73 7.38 8.62
CA THR A 70 -0.81 7.18 9.74
C THR A 70 -1.23 5.99 10.61
N ASP A 71 -2.52 5.67 10.65
CA ASP A 71 -3.03 4.47 11.33
C ASP A 71 -2.86 3.22 10.47
N MET A 72 -2.83 3.36 9.14
CA MET A 72 -2.77 2.24 8.21
C MET A 72 -1.34 1.72 7.98
N ILE A 73 -0.34 2.58 8.12
CA ILE A 73 1.03 2.24 7.74
C ILE A 73 1.65 1.11 8.58
N ALA A 74 1.11 0.84 9.76
CA ALA A 74 1.62 -0.18 10.67
C ALA A 74 1.64 -1.57 10.01
N GLU A 75 0.69 -1.89 9.16
CA GLU A 75 0.66 -3.16 8.42
C GLU A 75 1.92 -3.31 7.55
N ALA A 76 2.29 -2.27 6.83
CA ALA A 76 3.49 -2.27 5.99
C ALA A 76 4.78 -2.31 6.82
N VAL A 77 4.81 -1.60 7.94
CA VAL A 77 5.97 -1.61 8.85
C VAL A 77 6.20 -3.04 9.36
N LEU A 78 5.15 -3.69 9.85
CA LEU A 78 5.23 -5.06 10.34
C LEU A 78 5.58 -6.03 9.21
N GLY A 79 4.95 -5.88 8.06
CA GLY A 79 5.21 -6.72 6.89
C GLY A 79 6.66 -6.65 6.45
N ARG A 80 7.24 -5.45 6.37
CA ARG A 80 8.65 -5.29 6.03
C ARG A 80 9.57 -5.87 7.11
N LYS A 81 9.25 -5.70 8.37
CA LYS A 81 10.04 -6.23 9.48
C LYS A 81 10.13 -7.75 9.43
N LEU A 82 9.06 -8.41 9.01
CA LEU A 82 8.97 -9.88 8.88
C LEU A 82 9.38 -10.38 7.49
N GLU A 83 9.85 -9.49 6.62
CA GLU A 83 10.24 -9.80 5.23
C GLU A 83 9.10 -10.46 4.44
N THR A 84 7.87 -10.01 4.69
CA THR A 84 6.65 -10.53 4.06
C THR A 84 6.66 -10.27 2.55
N THR A 85 6.21 -11.27 1.79
CA THR A 85 6.03 -11.14 0.34
C THR A 85 4.64 -10.61 0.00
N GLY A 86 4.50 -10.08 -1.23
CA GLY A 86 3.20 -9.61 -1.73
C GLY A 86 2.14 -10.71 -1.74
N HIS A 87 2.50 -11.93 -2.05
CA HIS A 87 1.58 -13.05 -2.06
C HIS A 87 1.00 -13.34 -0.68
N GLU A 88 1.79 -13.18 0.38
CA GLU A 88 1.30 -13.36 1.75
C GLU A 88 0.33 -12.25 2.15
N VAL A 89 0.57 -11.01 1.71
CA VAL A 89 -0.36 -9.91 1.96
C VAL A 89 -1.70 -10.18 1.28
N LEU A 90 -1.68 -10.69 0.05
CA LEU A 90 -2.91 -11.01 -0.70
C LEU A 90 -3.72 -12.12 -0.03
N LYS A 91 -3.07 -13.04 0.68
CA LYS A 91 -3.75 -14.10 1.42
C LYS A 91 -4.32 -13.65 2.75
N ALA A 92 -3.87 -12.53 3.29
CA ALA A 92 -4.40 -12.00 4.54
C ALA A 92 -5.84 -11.50 4.32
N VAL A 93 -6.72 -11.84 5.26
CA VAL A 93 -8.12 -11.39 5.20
C VAL A 93 -8.22 -10.01 5.84
N HIS A 94 -8.61 -9.02 5.06
CA HIS A 94 -8.81 -7.66 5.56
C HIS A 94 -10.30 -7.43 5.85
N PRO A 95 -10.62 -6.74 6.97
CA PRO A 95 -12.02 -6.42 7.27
C PRO A 95 -12.64 -5.55 6.18
N HIS A 96 -13.90 -5.81 5.86
CA HIS A 96 -14.65 -5.04 4.87
C HIS A 96 -15.90 -4.42 5.52
N PRO A 97 -16.23 -3.15 5.30
CA PRO A 97 -15.45 -2.15 4.54
C PRO A 97 -14.44 -1.42 5.47
N THR A 98 -13.18 -1.35 5.09
CA THR A 98 -12.16 -0.61 5.84
C THR A 98 -11.22 0.13 4.89
N MET A 99 -10.54 1.16 5.42
CA MET A 99 -9.49 1.86 4.67
C MET A 99 -8.28 0.95 4.44
N SER A 100 -8.03 0.01 5.35
CA SER A 100 -6.90 -0.93 5.23
C SER A 100 -7.01 -1.86 4.04
N GLU A 101 -8.21 -2.09 3.50
CA GLU A 101 -8.39 -2.83 2.25
C GLU A 101 -7.64 -2.17 1.08
N ALA A 102 -7.40 -0.85 1.14
CA ALA A 102 -6.65 -0.14 0.11
C ALA A 102 -5.21 -0.66 0.01
N VAL A 103 -4.63 -1.11 1.10
CA VAL A 103 -3.29 -1.73 1.09
C VAL A 103 -3.32 -3.02 0.29
N MET A 104 -4.30 -3.89 0.57
CA MET A 104 -4.48 -5.14 -0.17
C MET A 104 -4.71 -4.89 -1.66
N GLU A 105 -5.56 -3.91 -1.99
CA GLU A 105 -5.86 -3.58 -3.39
C GLU A 105 -4.63 -3.03 -4.11
N ALA A 106 -3.79 -2.22 -3.44
CA ALA A 106 -2.54 -1.75 -4.03
C ALA A 106 -1.59 -2.91 -4.30
N VAL A 107 -1.50 -3.87 -3.38
CA VAL A 107 -0.70 -5.09 -3.59
C VAL A 107 -1.25 -5.89 -4.77
N ALA A 108 -2.57 -6.05 -4.86
CA ALA A 108 -3.20 -6.73 -5.99
C ALA A 108 -2.89 -6.03 -7.31
N ASP A 109 -2.89 -4.68 -7.33
CA ASP A 109 -2.52 -3.92 -8.52
C ASP A 109 -1.07 -4.22 -8.95
N ALA A 110 -0.15 -4.34 -7.99
CA ALA A 110 1.25 -4.68 -8.30
C ALA A 110 1.36 -6.02 -9.01
N TYR A 111 0.44 -6.95 -8.77
CA TYR A 111 0.41 -8.29 -9.35
C TYR A 111 -0.70 -8.46 -10.40
N ASP A 112 -1.30 -7.37 -10.87
CA ASP A 112 -2.38 -7.37 -11.88
C ASP A 112 -3.63 -8.16 -11.46
N GLU A 113 -3.96 -8.15 -10.16
CA GLU A 113 -5.10 -8.87 -9.59
C GLU A 113 -6.16 -7.96 -8.96
N VAL A 114 -6.19 -6.68 -9.33
CA VAL A 114 -7.13 -5.69 -8.77
C VAL A 114 -8.57 -6.01 -9.17
N ILE A 115 -9.48 -5.97 -8.18
CA ILE A 115 -10.89 -6.30 -8.36
C ILE A 115 -11.78 -5.05 -8.31
N HIS A 116 -11.40 -3.99 -7.60
CA HIS A 116 -12.25 -2.86 -7.29
C HIS A 116 -11.86 -1.53 -7.94
N LEU A 117 -10.97 -1.54 -8.90
CA LEU A 117 -10.64 -0.32 -9.66
C LEU A 117 -11.65 -0.02 -10.76
#